data_308f45d8b86721a609ce5953217a6f94
#
_entry.id   308f45d8b86721a609ce5953217a6f94
#
_cell.length_a   1.000
_cell.length_b   1.000
_cell.length_c   1.000
_cell.angle_alpha   90.00
_cell.angle_beta   90.00
_cell.angle_gamma   90.00
#
_symmetry.space_group_name_H-M   'P 1'
#
loop_
_entity.id
_entity.type
_entity.pdbx_description
1 polymer ?
#
loop_
_entity_poly.entity_id
_entity_poly.type
_entity_poly.pdbx_seq_one_letter_code
_entity_poly.pdbx_strand_id
1 'polypeptide(L)'
;MLPYVPTSESKIPYHCLTVTLASLQQILSSAATTMVGTAVHFGGGNIGRGFIAELFHETGYKIVFLDVVDSLIDQINAAPSYTVTEVGAEGEKTKTIDNYTAINTKYEMDKAIKIISEADIVTCAVGPNVLKFLGDPIAKAIKARTVKKPLAVIACENMINATDKLKSFIVDPKNMDEDTLKNLDSKAEFGNSAIDRIVPTQPADAGMNVKIESFYEWCVETTGFKSGHPEIKGVHWVDNLEPYIERKLFTVNTSHATAAYFGYHKGIKTIHEAMADPHIKKEVHEALEETAHLIKNKHGITHEEQEKYVNTIVSRISNPHLEDVCVRVGRAPLRKLGRKERFIGPAAQLAEMGYDVSALLGGVEMALRFQNVEGDEESVELAKIMSSKSAEEAVTELCGLEKDHPLFKKVLHRVEKVQKDKKHGPSS
;
A
#
# COMPACT_ATOMS: atom_id res chain seq x y z
N MET A 1 53.83 79.34 -18.04
CA MET A 1 52.72 79.10 -17.10
C MET A 1 51.87 78.04 -17.73
N LEU A 2 52.04 76.83 -17.31
CA LEU A 2 51.19 75.69 -17.67
C LEU A 2 50.46 75.25 -16.41
N PRO A 3 49.16 74.92 -16.45
CA PRO A 3 48.43 74.51 -15.26
C PRO A 3 48.60 73.07 -15.01
N TYR A 4 48.66 72.77 -13.73
CA TYR A 4 48.72 71.44 -13.06
C TYR A 4 47.40 70.68 -13.21
N VAL A 5 47.45 69.38 -13.61
CA VAL A 5 46.33 68.44 -13.65
C VAL A 5 46.50 67.41 -12.52
N PRO A 6 45.55 67.24 -11.60
CA PRO A 6 45.68 66.22 -10.63
C PRO A 6 45.09 64.86 -11.16
N THR A 7 45.89 63.83 -11.07
CA THR A 7 45.51 62.46 -11.34
C THR A 7 44.65 61.92 -10.21
N SER A 8 43.41 61.50 -10.53
CA SER A 8 42.53 60.79 -9.59
C SER A 8 42.84 59.28 -9.60
N GLU A 9 43.40 58.76 -8.51
CA GLU A 9 43.48 57.35 -8.24
C GLU A 9 42.11 56.83 -7.86
N SER A 10 41.52 55.93 -8.67
CA SER A 10 40.33 55.18 -8.36
C SER A 10 40.68 53.99 -7.45
N LYS A 11 40.36 54.07 -6.17
CA LYS A 11 40.43 52.97 -5.24
C LYS A 11 39.25 52.03 -5.48
N ILE A 12 39.50 50.81 -5.98
CA ILE A 12 38.58 49.68 -6.01
C ILE A 12 38.49 49.12 -4.56
N PRO A 13 37.33 49.03 -3.96
CA PRO A 13 37.22 48.40 -2.65
C PRO A 13 37.28 46.87 -2.81
N TYR A 14 38.35 46.25 -2.34
CA TYR A 14 38.40 44.80 -2.12
C TYR A 14 37.42 44.45 -1.00
N HIS A 15 36.22 43.95 -1.33
CA HIS A 15 35.39 43.20 -0.37
C HIS A 15 36.01 41.82 -0.20
N CYS A 16 36.79 41.67 0.83
CA CYS A 16 37.26 40.38 1.33
C CYS A 16 36.03 39.63 1.88
N LEU A 17 35.52 38.64 1.15
CA LEU A 17 34.55 37.67 1.65
C LEU A 17 35.25 36.80 2.72
N THR A 18 35.21 37.25 3.96
CA THR A 18 35.55 36.42 5.10
C THR A 18 34.41 35.41 5.31
N VAL A 19 34.50 34.26 4.63
CA VAL A 19 33.71 33.10 5.01
C VAL A 19 34.20 32.63 6.37
N THR A 20 33.43 32.87 7.40
CA THR A 20 33.81 32.46 8.76
C THR A 20 33.84 30.93 8.88
N LEU A 21 34.81 30.40 9.62
CA LEU A 21 34.89 28.96 9.93
C LEU A 21 33.55 28.37 10.44
N ALA A 22 32.73 29.20 11.09
CA ALA A 22 31.38 28.85 11.54
C ALA A 22 30.42 28.57 10.38
N SER A 23 30.50 29.32 9.26
CA SER A 23 29.67 29.08 8.05
C SER A 23 30.13 27.83 7.30
N LEU A 24 31.43 27.53 7.29
CA LEU A 24 31.94 26.25 6.75
C LEU A 24 31.59 25.05 7.63
N GLN A 25 31.61 25.19 8.96
CA GLN A 25 31.13 24.15 9.88
C GLN A 25 29.61 23.96 9.78
N GLN A 26 28.82 25.00 9.56
CA GLN A 26 27.37 24.88 9.32
C GLN A 26 27.05 24.23 7.99
N ILE A 27 27.81 24.48 6.92
CA ILE A 27 27.70 23.83 5.61
C ILE A 27 28.16 22.36 5.68
N LEU A 28 29.20 22.06 6.47
CA LEU A 28 29.70 20.70 6.68
C LEU A 28 28.86 19.89 7.69
N SER A 29 28.10 20.53 8.59
CA SER A 29 27.19 19.83 9.51
C SER A 29 25.85 19.46 8.90
N SER A 30 25.51 19.98 7.71
CA SER A 30 24.23 19.71 7.03
C SER A 30 24.26 18.49 6.10
N ALA A 31 25.37 17.73 6.01
CA ALA A 31 25.53 16.69 4.99
C ALA A 31 26.17 15.36 5.45
N ALA A 32 26.22 15.09 6.74
CA ALA A 32 26.51 13.73 7.19
C ALA A 32 25.25 13.11 7.78
N THR A 33 24.27 12.77 6.94
CA THR A 33 23.25 11.79 7.34
C THR A 33 24.03 10.50 7.66
N THR A 34 24.18 10.21 8.95
CA THR A 34 24.83 8.97 9.40
C THR A 34 24.04 7.83 8.80
N MET A 35 24.62 7.05 7.89
CA MET A 35 23.96 5.90 7.27
C MET A 35 23.60 4.90 8.37
N VAL A 36 22.29 4.65 8.54
CA VAL A 36 21.75 3.74 9.55
C VAL A 36 22.02 2.28 9.16
N GLY A 37 21.97 1.99 7.85
CA GLY A 37 22.16 0.64 7.30
C GLY A 37 21.70 0.53 5.87
N THR A 38 21.44 -0.70 5.41
CA THR A 38 20.94 -0.98 4.07
C THR A 38 19.56 -1.60 4.14
N ALA A 39 18.59 -0.98 3.44
CA ALA A 39 17.24 -1.50 3.23
C ALA A 39 17.10 -1.99 1.77
N VAL A 40 16.72 -3.23 1.60
CA VAL A 40 16.42 -3.83 0.30
C VAL A 40 14.92 -3.88 0.11
N HIS A 41 14.42 -3.43 -1.04
CA HIS A 41 12.99 -3.41 -1.34
C HIS A 41 12.70 -4.07 -2.69
N PHE A 42 11.91 -5.15 -2.67
CA PHE A 42 11.39 -5.75 -3.90
C PHE A 42 10.20 -4.97 -4.41
N GLY A 43 10.29 -4.48 -5.64
CA GLY A 43 9.31 -3.66 -6.32
C GLY A 43 9.68 -2.18 -6.37
N GLY A 44 10.26 -1.74 -7.49
CA GLY A 44 10.57 -0.33 -7.76
C GLY A 44 9.36 0.47 -8.26
N GLY A 45 8.13 -0.06 -8.13
CA GLY A 45 6.90 0.59 -8.54
C GLY A 45 6.50 1.80 -7.69
N ASN A 46 5.28 2.28 -7.88
CA ASN A 46 4.80 3.52 -7.22
C ASN A 46 4.73 3.40 -5.68
N ILE A 47 4.36 2.24 -5.13
CA ILE A 47 4.34 1.99 -3.68
C ILE A 47 5.78 1.95 -3.13
N GLY A 48 6.66 1.22 -3.80
CA GLY A 48 8.08 1.13 -3.40
C GLY A 48 8.75 2.49 -3.37
N ARG A 49 8.65 3.26 -4.45
CA ARG A 49 9.26 4.60 -4.55
C ARG A 49 8.53 5.67 -3.74
N GLY A 50 7.19 5.67 -3.77
CA GLY A 50 6.40 6.76 -3.21
C GLY A 50 6.03 6.60 -1.74
N PHE A 51 6.22 5.43 -1.14
CA PHE A 51 5.87 5.20 0.25
C PHE A 51 7.02 4.57 1.04
N ILE A 52 7.43 3.35 0.66
CA ILE A 52 8.38 2.59 1.47
C ILE A 52 9.77 3.23 1.45
N ALA A 53 10.25 3.62 0.27
CA ALA A 53 11.55 4.26 0.11
C ALA A 53 11.61 5.66 0.75
N GLU A 54 10.51 6.40 0.77
CA GLU A 54 10.43 7.68 1.45
C GLU A 54 10.77 7.55 2.94
N LEU A 55 10.16 6.58 3.64
CA LEU A 55 10.38 6.37 5.07
C LEU A 55 11.77 5.79 5.36
N PHE A 56 12.31 4.96 4.48
CA PHE A 56 13.69 4.51 4.57
C PHE A 56 14.69 5.66 4.38
N HIS A 57 14.45 6.52 3.40
CA HIS A 57 15.26 7.72 3.16
C HIS A 57 15.24 8.68 4.36
N GLU A 58 14.06 8.96 4.92
CA GLU A 58 13.91 9.80 6.12
C GLU A 58 14.59 9.21 7.35
N THR A 59 14.71 7.87 7.41
CA THR A 59 15.44 7.18 8.48
C THR A 59 16.95 7.23 8.27
N GLY A 60 17.42 7.37 7.03
CA GLY A 60 18.84 7.40 6.68
C GLY A 60 19.38 6.06 6.16
N TYR A 61 18.52 5.16 5.67
CA TYR A 61 18.97 3.93 5.02
C TYR A 61 19.51 4.18 3.61
N LYS A 62 20.51 3.39 3.20
CA LYS A 62 20.77 3.16 1.78
C LYS A 62 19.71 2.24 1.23
N ILE A 63 19.07 2.63 0.12
CA ILE A 63 17.96 1.88 -0.47
C ILE A 63 18.45 1.11 -1.68
N VAL A 64 18.12 -0.19 -1.74
CA VAL A 64 18.38 -1.01 -2.93
C VAL A 64 17.08 -1.59 -3.43
N PHE A 65 16.61 -1.10 -4.56
CA PHE A 65 15.43 -1.65 -5.23
C PHE A 65 15.79 -2.91 -6.00
N LEU A 66 14.95 -3.91 -5.91
CA LEU A 66 15.00 -5.14 -6.70
C LEU A 66 13.75 -5.24 -7.56
N ASP A 67 13.91 -5.32 -8.87
CA ASP A 67 12.79 -5.43 -9.81
C ASP A 67 13.20 -6.28 -11.02
N VAL A 68 12.24 -6.60 -11.89
CA VAL A 68 12.45 -7.37 -13.14
C VAL A 68 12.21 -6.53 -14.40
N VAL A 69 11.75 -5.28 -14.25
CA VAL A 69 11.40 -4.39 -15.35
C VAL A 69 12.62 -3.59 -15.78
N ASP A 70 13.19 -3.92 -16.94
CA ASP A 70 14.43 -3.36 -17.47
C ASP A 70 14.40 -1.82 -17.50
N SER A 71 13.36 -1.25 -18.13
CA SER A 71 13.23 0.21 -18.27
C SER A 71 13.12 0.94 -16.92
N LEU A 72 12.51 0.33 -15.91
CA LEU A 72 12.40 0.90 -14.58
C LEU A 72 13.76 0.91 -13.87
N ILE A 73 14.49 -0.20 -13.93
CA ILE A 73 15.83 -0.33 -13.34
C ILE A 73 16.79 0.69 -13.98
N ASP A 74 16.76 0.82 -15.30
CA ASP A 74 17.59 1.79 -16.03
C ASP A 74 17.27 3.22 -15.60
N GLN A 75 16.00 3.59 -15.47
CA GLN A 75 15.58 4.89 -14.98
C GLN A 75 16.04 5.16 -13.55
N ILE A 76 15.87 4.18 -12.63
CA ILE A 76 16.32 4.30 -11.24
C ILE A 76 17.83 4.54 -11.18
N ASN A 77 18.62 3.77 -11.92
CA ASN A 77 20.08 3.88 -11.88
C ASN A 77 20.62 5.11 -12.64
N ALA A 78 19.88 5.66 -13.59
CA ALA A 78 20.28 6.86 -14.33
C ALA A 78 19.99 8.16 -13.57
N ALA A 79 19.00 8.18 -12.67
CA ALA A 79 18.59 9.37 -11.93
C ALA A 79 19.33 9.46 -10.58
N PRO A 80 20.01 10.58 -10.26
CA PRO A 80 20.65 10.76 -8.96
C PRO A 80 19.65 10.94 -7.81
N SER A 81 18.43 11.37 -8.13
CA SER A 81 17.32 11.56 -7.20
C SER A 81 16.00 11.59 -7.95
N TYR A 82 14.91 11.40 -7.24
CA TYR A 82 13.55 11.65 -7.72
C TYR A 82 12.72 12.36 -6.65
N THR A 83 11.54 12.85 -7.03
CA THR A 83 10.66 13.56 -6.11
C THR A 83 9.44 12.72 -5.74
N VAL A 84 9.06 12.80 -4.47
CA VAL A 84 7.77 12.36 -3.95
C VAL A 84 6.95 13.59 -3.60
N THR A 85 5.81 13.78 -4.26
CA THR A 85 4.90 14.90 -4.00
C THR A 85 3.70 14.41 -3.20
N GLU A 86 3.64 14.82 -1.95
CA GLU A 86 2.52 14.56 -1.05
C GLU A 86 1.41 15.58 -1.29
N VAL A 87 0.16 15.12 -1.49
CA VAL A 87 -1.02 15.96 -1.73
C VAL A 87 -2.02 15.76 -0.61
N GLY A 88 -2.34 16.84 0.08
CA GLY A 88 -3.32 16.86 1.18
C GLY A 88 -4.24 18.07 1.10
N ALA A 89 -5.10 18.21 2.11
CA ALA A 89 -5.99 19.35 2.26
C ALA A 89 -5.24 20.69 2.40
N GLU A 90 -4.01 20.65 2.89
CA GLU A 90 -3.14 21.83 3.09
C GLU A 90 -2.31 22.19 1.84
N GLY A 91 -2.49 21.46 0.74
CA GLY A 91 -1.75 21.64 -0.50
C GLY A 91 -0.74 20.54 -0.80
N GLU A 92 0.29 20.87 -1.59
CA GLU A 92 1.33 19.95 -2.03
C GLU A 92 2.63 20.19 -1.27
N LYS A 93 3.29 19.09 -0.88
CA LYS A 93 4.63 19.09 -0.29
C LYS A 93 5.53 18.12 -1.04
N THR A 94 6.66 18.58 -1.52
CA THR A 94 7.61 17.78 -2.30
C THR A 94 8.83 17.42 -1.45
N LYS A 95 9.23 16.15 -1.51
CA LYS A 95 10.44 15.59 -0.91
C LYS A 95 11.35 15.05 -1.99
N THR A 96 12.65 15.21 -1.84
CA THR A 96 13.65 14.61 -2.73
C THR A 96 14.18 13.33 -2.10
N ILE A 97 14.17 12.25 -2.85
CA ILE A 97 14.70 10.94 -2.47
C ILE A 97 15.98 10.69 -3.25
N ASP A 98 17.04 10.41 -2.56
CA ASP A 98 18.37 10.04 -3.06
C ASP A 98 18.95 8.83 -2.31
N ASN A 99 20.23 8.54 -2.45
CA ASN A 99 20.92 7.43 -1.79
C ASN A 99 20.27 6.05 -2.07
N TYR A 100 19.94 5.82 -3.32
CA TYR A 100 19.38 4.55 -3.79
C TYR A 100 20.14 3.98 -4.98
N THR A 101 19.92 2.68 -5.23
CA THR A 101 20.35 1.96 -6.43
C THR A 101 19.30 0.90 -6.77
N ALA A 102 19.37 0.33 -7.97
CA ALA A 102 18.51 -0.78 -8.34
C ALA A 102 19.29 -1.93 -8.97
N ILE A 103 18.80 -3.16 -8.76
CA ILE A 103 19.34 -4.39 -9.33
C ILE A 103 18.22 -5.09 -10.10
N ASN A 104 18.52 -5.48 -11.33
CA ASN A 104 17.61 -6.29 -12.13
C ASN A 104 17.73 -7.77 -11.74
N THR A 105 16.76 -8.30 -11.02
CA THR A 105 16.80 -9.69 -10.53
C THR A 105 16.67 -10.73 -11.64
N LYS A 106 16.25 -10.34 -12.83
CA LYS A 106 16.20 -11.21 -13.99
C LYS A 106 17.62 -11.60 -14.51
N TYR A 107 18.57 -10.70 -14.34
CA TYR A 107 19.95 -10.89 -14.86
C TYR A 107 21.02 -10.94 -13.76
N GLU A 108 20.79 -10.32 -12.61
CA GLU A 108 21.77 -10.14 -11.54
C GLU A 108 21.32 -10.76 -10.20
N MET A 109 20.66 -11.93 -10.25
CA MET A 109 20.09 -12.57 -9.05
C MET A 109 21.16 -12.83 -7.97
N ASP A 110 22.37 -13.27 -8.34
CA ASP A 110 23.44 -13.52 -7.35
C ASP A 110 23.87 -12.24 -6.61
N LYS A 111 23.87 -11.12 -7.32
CA LYS A 111 24.13 -9.80 -6.71
C LYS A 111 23.00 -9.39 -5.77
N ALA A 112 21.75 -9.68 -6.15
CA ALA A 112 20.59 -9.44 -5.28
C ALA A 112 20.66 -10.31 -4.01
N ILE A 113 20.96 -11.60 -4.11
CA ILE A 113 21.11 -12.51 -2.98
C ILE A 113 22.22 -12.00 -2.05
N LYS A 114 23.36 -11.58 -2.60
CA LYS A 114 24.47 -11.05 -1.82
C LYS A 114 24.05 -9.81 -1.03
N ILE A 115 23.43 -8.83 -1.68
CA ILE A 115 23.04 -7.59 -0.99
C ILE A 115 21.98 -7.85 0.09
N ILE A 116 21.01 -8.75 -0.13
CA ILE A 116 20.04 -9.16 0.89
C ILE A 116 20.75 -9.82 2.07
N SER A 117 21.76 -10.67 1.82
CA SER A 117 22.49 -11.37 2.90
C SER A 117 23.25 -10.42 3.81
N GLU A 118 23.57 -9.22 3.36
CA GLU A 118 24.31 -8.17 4.08
C GLU A 118 23.38 -7.07 4.62
N ALA A 119 22.13 -7.00 4.17
CA ALA A 119 21.18 -5.95 4.51
C ALA A 119 20.66 -6.04 5.96
N ASP A 120 20.13 -4.93 6.48
CA ASP A 120 19.45 -4.86 7.78
C ASP A 120 17.98 -5.21 7.65
N ILE A 121 17.36 -4.81 6.53
CA ILE A 121 15.92 -4.95 6.28
C ILE A 121 15.71 -5.40 4.84
N VAL A 122 14.78 -6.33 4.64
CA VAL A 122 14.18 -6.63 3.33
C VAL A 122 12.67 -6.46 3.39
N THR A 123 12.14 -5.72 2.42
CA THR A 123 10.69 -5.49 2.28
C THR A 123 10.24 -5.78 0.85
N CYS A 124 8.94 -5.90 0.63
CA CYS A 124 8.39 -6.06 -0.72
C CYS A 124 7.03 -5.36 -0.89
N ALA A 125 6.77 -4.87 -2.10
CA ALA A 125 5.48 -4.37 -2.58
C ALA A 125 5.32 -4.71 -4.06
N VAL A 126 5.18 -6.01 -4.35
CA VAL A 126 5.17 -6.60 -5.71
C VAL A 126 3.80 -7.16 -6.10
N GLY A 127 2.88 -7.20 -5.16
CA GLY A 127 1.57 -7.84 -5.28
C GLY A 127 1.56 -9.29 -4.73
N PRO A 128 0.43 -9.72 -4.13
CA PRO A 128 0.33 -11.00 -3.44
C PRO A 128 0.68 -12.23 -4.30
N ASN A 129 0.36 -12.19 -5.59
CA ASN A 129 0.62 -13.30 -6.53
C ASN A 129 2.11 -13.49 -6.85
N VAL A 130 2.93 -12.47 -6.62
CA VAL A 130 4.38 -12.46 -6.90
C VAL A 130 5.20 -12.93 -5.69
N LEU A 131 4.67 -12.89 -4.47
CA LEU A 131 5.38 -13.28 -3.25
C LEU A 131 6.07 -14.64 -3.32
N LYS A 132 5.47 -15.61 -4.01
CA LYS A 132 6.04 -16.96 -4.17
C LYS A 132 7.41 -16.97 -4.85
N PHE A 133 7.70 -15.98 -5.70
CA PHE A 133 8.98 -15.89 -6.41
C PHE A 133 10.09 -15.25 -5.57
N LEU A 134 9.74 -14.63 -4.43
CA LEU A 134 10.70 -14.02 -3.52
C LEU A 134 11.24 -15.04 -2.50
N GLY A 135 10.57 -16.19 -2.34
CA GLY A 135 10.93 -17.21 -1.36
C GLY A 135 12.37 -17.74 -1.56
N ASP A 136 12.70 -18.19 -2.76
CA ASP A 136 14.02 -18.76 -3.10
C ASP A 136 15.18 -17.74 -2.90
N PRO A 137 15.17 -16.53 -3.49
CA PRO A 137 16.28 -15.61 -3.32
C PRO A 137 16.47 -15.14 -1.86
N ILE A 138 15.38 -14.95 -1.10
CA ILE A 138 15.50 -14.58 0.32
C ILE A 138 16.02 -15.77 1.14
N ALA A 139 15.59 -17.01 0.88
CA ALA A 139 16.11 -18.20 1.56
C ALA A 139 17.61 -18.38 1.32
N LYS A 140 18.08 -18.23 0.09
CA LYS A 140 19.52 -18.27 -0.26
C LYS A 140 20.30 -17.16 0.43
N ALA A 141 19.76 -15.97 0.53
CA ALA A 141 20.39 -14.86 1.24
C ALA A 141 20.49 -15.13 2.76
N ILE A 142 19.43 -15.66 3.37
CA ILE A 142 19.42 -16.05 4.79
C ILE A 142 20.48 -17.14 5.04
N LYS A 143 20.57 -18.15 4.17
CA LYS A 143 21.59 -19.19 4.26
C LYS A 143 23.00 -18.61 4.21
N ALA A 144 23.27 -17.70 3.26
CA ALA A 144 24.56 -17.06 3.07
C ALA A 144 24.93 -16.02 4.13
N ARG A 145 23.93 -15.58 4.96
CA ARG A 145 24.11 -14.49 5.92
C ARG A 145 25.14 -14.84 7.01
N THR A 146 26.12 -13.93 7.17
CA THR A 146 27.15 -13.97 8.22
C THR A 146 27.06 -12.80 9.18
N VAL A 147 26.19 -11.82 8.90
CA VAL A 147 25.93 -10.68 9.77
C VAL A 147 25.27 -11.16 11.06
N LYS A 148 25.77 -10.70 12.22
CA LYS A 148 25.27 -11.15 13.53
C LYS A 148 23.83 -10.75 13.83
N LYS A 149 23.42 -9.53 13.38
CA LYS A 149 22.03 -9.07 13.55
C LYS A 149 21.13 -9.82 12.57
N PRO A 150 19.99 -10.37 13.00
CA PRO A 150 19.03 -11.00 12.09
C PRO A 150 18.55 -10.03 11.02
N LEU A 151 18.24 -10.54 9.82
CA LEU A 151 17.60 -9.80 8.76
C LEU A 151 16.14 -9.57 9.11
N ALA A 152 15.70 -8.31 9.16
CA ALA A 152 14.29 -8.00 9.32
C ALA A 152 13.54 -8.19 7.99
N VAL A 153 12.49 -9.02 7.97
CA VAL A 153 11.69 -9.33 6.78
C VAL A 153 10.26 -8.83 6.99
N ILE A 154 9.79 -7.90 6.13
CA ILE A 154 8.48 -7.28 6.25
C ILE A 154 7.84 -7.17 4.86
N ALA A 155 6.73 -7.87 4.63
CA ALA A 155 5.95 -7.75 3.40
C ALA A 155 4.97 -6.57 3.50
N CYS A 156 5.12 -5.58 2.62
CA CYS A 156 4.31 -4.36 2.53
C CYS A 156 3.23 -4.52 1.44
N GLU A 157 2.34 -5.47 1.65
CA GLU A 157 1.33 -5.86 0.66
C GLU A 157 -0.09 -5.54 1.13
N ASN A 158 -0.98 -5.31 0.19
CA ASN A 158 -2.41 -5.19 0.49
C ASN A 158 -3.05 -6.58 0.68
N MET A 159 -2.56 -7.30 1.68
CA MET A 159 -2.93 -8.68 2.02
C MET A 159 -2.78 -8.90 3.52
N ILE A 160 -3.74 -9.60 4.14
CA ILE A 160 -3.66 -10.02 5.54
C ILE A 160 -2.54 -11.05 5.69
N ASN A 161 -1.70 -10.90 6.72
CA ASN A 161 -0.59 -11.80 7.05
C ASN A 161 0.35 -12.06 5.86
N ALA A 162 0.66 -10.99 5.10
CA ALA A 162 1.49 -11.10 3.91
C ALA A 162 2.91 -11.60 4.23
N THR A 163 3.47 -11.21 5.38
CA THR A 163 4.81 -11.66 5.79
C THR A 163 4.81 -13.14 6.17
N ASP A 164 3.79 -13.64 6.86
CA ASP A 164 3.64 -15.07 7.12
C ASP A 164 3.53 -15.88 5.83
N LYS A 165 2.77 -15.34 4.86
CA LYS A 165 2.69 -15.97 3.54
C LYS A 165 4.04 -15.98 2.82
N LEU A 166 4.78 -14.88 2.85
CA LEU A 166 6.15 -14.82 2.31
C LEU A 166 7.07 -15.80 3.05
N LYS A 167 7.03 -15.83 4.38
CA LYS A 167 7.79 -16.77 5.21
C LYS A 167 7.51 -18.22 4.80
N SER A 168 6.25 -18.58 4.53
CA SER A 168 5.90 -19.94 4.07
C SER A 168 6.60 -20.34 2.77
N PHE A 169 6.87 -19.39 1.86
CA PHE A 169 7.65 -19.64 0.66
C PHE A 169 9.16 -19.68 0.93
N ILE A 170 9.66 -18.88 1.87
CA ILE A 170 11.08 -18.87 2.25
C ILE A 170 11.48 -20.21 2.88
N VAL A 171 10.67 -20.71 3.82
CA VAL A 171 10.95 -21.97 4.56
C VAL A 171 10.48 -23.22 3.82
N ASP A 172 9.95 -23.11 2.60
CA ASP A 172 9.62 -24.28 1.78
C ASP A 172 10.87 -25.19 1.65
N PRO A 173 10.76 -26.52 1.88
CA PRO A 173 11.90 -27.44 1.78
C PRO A 173 12.63 -27.41 0.43
N LYS A 174 11.99 -26.87 -0.62
CA LYS A 174 12.65 -26.63 -1.93
C LYS A 174 13.65 -25.47 -1.88
N ASN A 175 13.44 -24.51 -0.99
CA ASN A 175 14.19 -23.27 -0.92
C ASN A 175 15.15 -23.25 0.28
N MET A 176 14.82 -23.94 1.40
CA MET A 176 15.59 -23.90 2.64
C MET A 176 15.90 -25.32 3.15
N ASP A 177 17.17 -25.59 3.42
CA ASP A 177 17.58 -26.84 4.03
C ASP A 177 17.32 -26.87 5.55
N GLU A 178 17.30 -28.08 6.13
CA GLU A 178 17.02 -28.26 7.56
C GLU A 178 18.00 -27.54 8.50
N ASP A 179 19.28 -27.44 8.13
CA ASP A 179 20.28 -26.79 8.98
C ASP A 179 20.08 -25.27 9.01
N THR A 180 19.74 -24.67 7.88
CA THR A 180 19.36 -23.25 7.81
C THR A 180 18.06 -23.00 8.57
N LEU A 181 17.08 -23.89 8.44
CA LEU A 181 15.80 -23.78 9.13
C LEU A 181 15.94 -23.86 10.66
N LYS A 182 16.78 -24.77 11.18
CA LYS A 182 17.05 -24.88 12.62
C LYS A 182 17.69 -23.62 13.21
N ASN A 183 18.40 -22.84 12.40
CA ASN A 183 19.08 -21.62 12.80
C ASN A 183 18.37 -20.35 12.31
N LEU A 184 17.14 -20.45 11.80
CA LEU A 184 16.43 -19.36 11.15
C LEU A 184 16.29 -18.13 12.06
N ASP A 185 15.86 -18.30 13.31
CA ASP A 185 15.64 -17.20 14.26
C ASP A 185 16.90 -16.39 14.56
N SER A 186 18.09 -16.99 14.40
CA SER A 186 19.36 -16.25 14.53
C SER A 186 19.75 -15.47 13.28
N LYS A 187 19.13 -15.75 12.14
CA LYS A 187 19.49 -15.19 10.82
C LYS A 187 18.43 -14.24 10.27
N ALA A 188 17.16 -14.47 10.58
CA ALA A 188 16.05 -13.66 10.09
C ALA A 188 14.89 -13.60 11.08
N GLU A 189 14.26 -12.44 11.16
CA GLU A 189 13.06 -12.18 11.96
C GLU A 189 11.97 -11.58 11.06
N PHE A 190 10.71 -11.91 11.35
CA PHE A 190 9.58 -11.67 10.46
C PHE A 190 8.48 -10.89 11.19
N GLY A 191 8.03 -9.75 10.64
CA GLY A 191 6.91 -8.97 11.17
C GLY A 191 5.83 -8.79 10.12
N ASN A 192 4.58 -9.18 10.43
CA ASN A 192 3.46 -8.82 9.60
C ASN A 192 3.25 -7.31 9.61
N SER A 193 2.71 -6.77 8.52
CA SER A 193 2.45 -5.34 8.42
C SER A 193 1.09 -5.01 7.81
N ALA A 194 0.57 -3.84 8.19
CA ALA A 194 -0.56 -3.20 7.54
C ALA A 194 -0.10 -1.85 7.00
N ILE A 195 -0.24 -1.65 5.69
CA ILE A 195 0.09 -0.40 5.02
C ILE A 195 -1.16 0.30 4.52
N ASP A 196 -1.25 1.60 4.71
CA ASP A 196 -2.32 2.44 4.20
C ASP A 196 -1.76 3.76 3.69
N ARG A 197 -1.78 3.94 2.38
CA ARG A 197 -1.51 5.18 1.66
C ARG A 197 -2.14 5.08 0.27
N ILE A 198 -2.88 6.08 -0.14
CA ILE A 198 -3.38 6.13 -1.52
C ILE A 198 -2.25 6.62 -2.42
N VAL A 199 -1.88 5.76 -3.36
CA VAL A 199 -0.94 6.09 -4.44
C VAL A 199 -1.69 5.95 -5.75
N PRO A 200 -2.14 7.06 -6.34
CA PRO A 200 -2.92 7.05 -7.58
C PRO A 200 -2.09 6.61 -8.78
N THR A 201 -2.75 6.43 -9.91
CA THR A 201 -2.05 6.23 -11.18
C THR A 201 -1.21 7.45 -11.50
N GLN A 202 0.06 7.23 -11.82
CA GLN A 202 0.96 8.31 -12.18
C GLN A 202 0.78 8.69 -13.66
N PRO A 203 0.97 9.97 -14.04
CA PRO A 203 1.03 10.38 -15.45
C PRO A 203 2.13 9.62 -16.20
N ALA A 204 1.93 9.41 -17.50
CA ALA A 204 2.90 8.67 -18.32
C ALA A 204 4.28 9.36 -18.42
N ASP A 205 4.31 10.67 -18.25
CA ASP A 205 5.50 11.52 -18.26
C ASP A 205 6.11 11.77 -16.88
N ALA A 206 5.54 11.18 -15.81
CA ALA A 206 6.05 11.36 -14.44
C ALA A 206 7.48 10.82 -14.25
N GLY A 207 7.94 9.91 -15.11
CA GLY A 207 9.24 9.26 -14.99
C GLY A 207 9.40 8.57 -13.63
N MET A 208 10.42 8.97 -12.87
CA MET A 208 10.70 8.44 -11.53
C MET A 208 9.84 9.08 -10.42
N ASN A 209 9.30 10.26 -10.68
CA ASN A 209 8.56 11.02 -9.69
C ASN A 209 7.24 10.34 -9.33
N VAL A 210 6.80 10.49 -8.08
CA VAL A 210 5.57 9.87 -7.59
C VAL A 210 4.73 10.91 -6.87
N LYS A 211 3.46 11.04 -7.26
CA LYS A 211 2.45 11.82 -6.55
C LYS A 211 1.63 10.89 -5.66
N ILE A 212 1.46 11.24 -4.39
CA ILE A 212 0.83 10.41 -3.36
C ILE A 212 -0.04 11.28 -2.45
N GLU A 213 -0.89 10.66 -1.65
CA GLU A 213 -1.56 11.40 -0.58
C GLU A 213 -0.60 11.70 0.59
N SER A 214 -0.88 12.78 1.33
CA SER A 214 -0.10 13.17 2.51
C SER A 214 -0.31 12.22 3.70
N PHE A 215 -1.49 11.63 3.82
CA PHE A 215 -1.76 10.63 4.88
C PHE A 215 -1.05 9.31 4.59
N TYR A 216 -0.51 8.71 5.63
CA TYR A 216 -0.08 7.32 5.60
C TYR A 216 -0.22 6.68 6.98
N GLU A 217 -0.35 5.36 6.99
CA GLU A 217 -0.21 4.51 8.17
C GLU A 217 0.57 3.26 7.78
N TRP A 218 1.65 2.98 8.50
CA TRP A 218 2.39 1.73 8.38
C TRP A 218 2.56 1.14 9.77
N CYS A 219 1.77 0.10 10.06
CA CYS A 219 1.84 -0.65 11.31
C CYS A 219 2.61 -1.94 11.07
N VAL A 220 3.52 -2.30 11.98
CA VAL A 220 4.29 -3.54 11.93
C VAL A 220 4.23 -4.25 13.28
N GLU A 221 3.95 -5.55 13.25
CA GLU A 221 3.88 -6.36 14.45
C GLU A 221 5.26 -6.66 15.02
N THR A 222 5.42 -6.44 16.34
CA THR A 222 6.72 -6.59 17.05
C THR A 222 7.02 -8.02 17.45
N THR A 223 6.01 -8.88 17.59
CA THR A 223 6.12 -10.23 18.17
C THR A 223 7.11 -11.15 17.47
N GLY A 224 7.39 -10.89 16.19
CA GLY A 224 8.38 -11.63 15.40
C GLY A 224 9.82 -11.16 15.57
N PHE A 225 10.07 -10.02 16.24
CA PHE A 225 11.40 -9.42 16.40
C PHE A 225 11.96 -9.63 17.82
N LYS A 226 12.50 -10.81 18.08
CA LYS A 226 13.05 -11.20 19.39
C LYS A 226 14.33 -10.44 19.74
N SER A 227 15.08 -10.01 18.72
CA SER A 227 16.34 -9.25 18.85
C SER A 227 16.13 -7.73 18.85
N GLY A 228 14.88 -7.28 18.88
CA GLY A 228 14.48 -5.88 18.69
C GLY A 228 14.25 -5.54 17.22
N HIS A 229 13.16 -4.80 16.96
CA HIS A 229 12.79 -4.39 15.61
C HIS A 229 13.75 -3.32 15.05
N PRO A 230 13.88 -3.19 13.73
CA PRO A 230 14.64 -2.10 13.12
C PRO A 230 14.01 -0.74 13.43
N GLU A 231 14.82 0.31 13.46
CA GLU A 231 14.29 1.66 13.52
C GLU A 231 13.86 2.09 12.10
N ILE A 232 12.59 2.48 11.95
CA ILE A 232 12.05 3.06 10.72
C ILE A 232 11.12 4.21 11.14
N LYS A 233 11.50 5.44 10.79
CA LYS A 233 10.68 6.62 11.10
C LYS A 233 9.29 6.48 10.48
N GLY A 234 8.27 6.88 11.22
CA GLY A 234 6.89 6.83 10.75
C GLY A 234 6.22 5.46 10.78
N VAL A 235 6.93 4.40 11.19
CA VAL A 235 6.33 3.08 11.44
C VAL A 235 5.76 3.02 12.85
N HIS A 236 4.53 2.54 12.96
CA HIS A 236 3.89 2.20 14.24
C HIS A 236 4.17 0.74 14.56
N TRP A 237 5.04 0.51 15.55
CA TRP A 237 5.35 -0.81 16.07
C TRP A 237 4.30 -1.23 17.09
N VAL A 238 3.63 -2.34 16.85
CA VAL A 238 2.46 -2.80 17.62
C VAL A 238 2.58 -4.26 18.03
N ASP A 239 2.06 -4.63 19.19
CA ASP A 239 2.09 -6.02 19.67
C ASP A 239 0.97 -6.87 19.05
N ASN A 240 -0.12 -6.22 18.60
CA ASN A 240 -1.22 -6.87 17.90
C ASN A 240 -1.62 -6.04 16.68
N LEU A 241 -1.47 -6.64 15.50
CA LEU A 241 -1.75 -5.98 14.23
C LEU A 241 -3.22 -6.11 13.78
N GLU A 242 -3.97 -7.06 14.32
CA GLU A 242 -5.35 -7.36 13.89
C GLU A 242 -6.27 -6.13 13.91
N PRO A 243 -6.31 -5.30 14.98
CA PRO A 243 -7.15 -4.11 15.00
C PRO A 243 -6.87 -3.13 13.87
N TYR A 244 -5.61 -2.95 13.51
CA TYR A 244 -5.18 -2.03 12.45
C TYR A 244 -5.53 -2.58 11.06
N ILE A 245 -5.32 -3.89 10.83
CA ILE A 245 -5.70 -4.55 9.58
C ILE A 245 -7.22 -4.46 9.37
N GLU A 246 -8.01 -4.83 10.37
CA GLU A 246 -9.47 -4.83 10.24
C GLU A 246 -10.01 -3.40 10.13
N ARG A 247 -9.52 -2.47 10.93
CA ARG A 247 -9.90 -1.06 10.82
C ARG A 247 -9.63 -0.51 9.42
N LYS A 248 -8.44 -0.75 8.88
CA LYS A 248 -8.12 -0.34 7.50
C LYS A 248 -9.00 -1.06 6.48
N LEU A 249 -9.13 -2.38 6.56
CA LEU A 249 -9.89 -3.18 5.59
C LEU A 249 -11.37 -2.80 5.59
N PHE A 250 -11.96 -2.65 6.78
CA PHE A 250 -13.40 -2.43 6.93
C PHE A 250 -13.81 -0.94 6.91
N THR A 251 -12.86 -0.01 7.02
CA THR A 251 -13.14 1.42 6.86
C THR A 251 -12.62 1.94 5.52
N VAL A 252 -11.29 1.96 5.31
CA VAL A 252 -10.68 2.52 4.10
C VAL A 252 -11.07 1.73 2.85
N ASN A 253 -10.83 0.40 2.87
CA ASN A 253 -11.04 -0.40 1.68
C ASN A 253 -12.52 -0.60 1.36
N THR A 254 -13.39 -0.62 2.39
CA THR A 254 -14.86 -0.68 2.20
C THR A 254 -15.39 0.60 1.57
N SER A 255 -15.08 1.76 2.15
CA SER A 255 -15.56 3.05 1.61
C SER A 255 -15.08 3.30 0.18
N HIS A 256 -13.80 3.02 -0.07
CA HIS A 256 -13.19 3.22 -1.38
C HIS A 256 -13.84 2.31 -2.44
N ALA A 257 -14.06 1.04 -2.12
CA ALA A 257 -14.72 0.10 -3.03
C ALA A 257 -16.22 0.42 -3.22
N THR A 258 -16.92 0.85 -2.17
CA THR A 258 -18.31 1.31 -2.28
C THR A 258 -18.42 2.49 -3.25
N ALA A 259 -17.62 3.54 -3.05
CA ALA A 259 -17.58 4.69 -3.95
C ALA A 259 -17.26 4.27 -5.40
N ALA A 260 -16.29 3.36 -5.57
CA ALA A 260 -15.88 2.88 -6.89
C ALA A 260 -16.98 2.11 -7.63
N TYR A 261 -17.65 1.16 -6.96
CA TYR A 261 -18.65 0.33 -7.61
C TYR A 261 -19.95 1.11 -7.91
N PHE A 262 -20.40 1.96 -6.98
CA PHE A 262 -21.52 2.85 -7.25
C PHE A 262 -21.19 3.89 -8.33
N GLY A 263 -19.99 4.48 -8.29
CA GLY A 263 -19.52 5.42 -9.30
C GLY A 263 -19.43 4.78 -10.70
N TYR A 264 -18.83 3.60 -10.79
CA TYR A 264 -18.75 2.84 -12.03
C TYR A 264 -20.14 2.56 -12.62
N HIS A 265 -21.08 2.11 -11.79
CA HIS A 265 -22.46 1.81 -12.21
C HIS A 265 -23.19 3.05 -12.73
N LYS A 266 -22.89 4.23 -12.21
CA LYS A 266 -23.42 5.52 -12.70
C LYS A 266 -22.62 6.14 -13.84
N GLY A 267 -21.54 5.49 -14.32
CA GLY A 267 -20.68 6.03 -15.37
C GLY A 267 -19.78 7.18 -14.90
N ILE A 268 -19.58 7.35 -13.59
CA ILE A 268 -18.70 8.36 -13.01
C ILE A 268 -17.24 7.83 -13.08
N LYS A 269 -16.32 8.70 -13.50
CA LYS A 269 -14.95 8.29 -13.79
C LYS A 269 -14.07 8.18 -12.55
N THR A 270 -14.11 9.18 -11.68
CA THR A 270 -13.19 9.29 -10.54
C THR A 270 -13.88 9.10 -9.20
N ILE A 271 -13.10 8.71 -8.19
CA ILE A 271 -13.63 8.49 -6.83
C ILE A 271 -14.10 9.79 -6.20
N HIS A 272 -13.38 10.91 -6.38
CA HIS A 272 -13.79 12.19 -5.81
C HIS A 272 -15.10 12.71 -6.45
N GLU A 273 -15.30 12.51 -7.76
CA GLU A 273 -16.57 12.81 -8.41
C GLU A 273 -17.71 11.91 -7.89
N ALA A 274 -17.43 10.62 -7.67
CA ALA A 274 -18.39 9.70 -7.06
C ALA A 274 -18.77 10.18 -5.64
N MET A 275 -17.81 10.61 -4.84
CA MET A 275 -18.06 11.16 -3.51
C MET A 275 -18.77 12.54 -3.51
N ALA A 276 -18.75 13.25 -4.62
CA ALA A 276 -19.55 14.47 -4.80
C ALA A 276 -21.03 14.19 -5.09
N ASP A 277 -21.39 12.96 -5.55
CA ASP A 277 -22.76 12.53 -5.73
C ASP A 277 -23.42 12.26 -4.36
N PRO A 278 -24.55 12.95 -4.02
CA PRO A 278 -25.17 12.84 -2.68
C PRO A 278 -25.64 11.41 -2.35
N HIS A 279 -26.09 10.65 -3.35
CA HIS A 279 -26.53 9.27 -3.13
C HIS A 279 -25.35 8.36 -2.82
N ILE A 280 -24.27 8.43 -3.62
CA ILE A 280 -23.08 7.61 -3.42
C ILE A 280 -22.43 7.95 -2.06
N LYS A 281 -22.33 9.24 -1.75
CA LYS A 281 -21.81 9.69 -0.46
C LYS A 281 -22.61 9.10 0.71
N LYS A 282 -23.94 9.07 0.60
CA LYS A 282 -24.83 8.46 1.60
C LYS A 282 -24.56 6.96 1.75
N GLU A 283 -24.52 6.21 0.65
CA GLU A 283 -24.20 4.76 0.67
C GLU A 283 -22.87 4.45 1.32
N VAL A 284 -21.84 5.28 1.05
CA VAL A 284 -20.52 5.15 1.68
C VAL A 284 -20.61 5.41 3.19
N HIS A 285 -21.31 6.46 3.62
CA HIS A 285 -21.45 6.75 5.04
C HIS A 285 -22.21 5.65 5.79
N GLU A 286 -23.32 5.16 5.24
CA GLU A 286 -24.10 4.06 5.85
C GLU A 286 -23.28 2.77 5.97
N ALA A 287 -22.49 2.42 4.93
CA ALA A 287 -21.58 1.26 5.01
C ALA A 287 -20.48 1.46 6.08
N LEU A 288 -19.99 2.70 6.23
CA LEU A 288 -19.00 3.02 7.27
C LEU A 288 -19.60 3.02 8.69
N GLU A 289 -20.85 3.39 8.87
CA GLU A 289 -21.55 3.28 10.16
C GLU A 289 -21.69 1.81 10.59
N GLU A 290 -22.08 0.91 9.66
CA GLU A 290 -22.14 -0.53 9.91
C GLU A 290 -20.76 -1.07 10.32
N THR A 291 -19.71 -0.77 9.56
CA THR A 291 -18.36 -1.26 9.88
C THR A 291 -17.78 -0.63 11.15
N ALA A 292 -18.06 0.65 11.42
CA ALA A 292 -17.64 1.33 12.65
C ALA A 292 -18.22 0.68 13.89
N HIS A 293 -19.48 0.22 13.81
CA HIS A 293 -20.11 -0.52 14.91
C HIS A 293 -19.35 -1.81 15.21
N LEU A 294 -18.97 -2.58 14.18
CA LEU A 294 -18.18 -3.79 14.36
C LEU A 294 -16.81 -3.51 14.99
N ILE A 295 -16.06 -2.55 14.42
CA ILE A 295 -14.69 -2.22 14.85
C ILE A 295 -14.67 -1.77 16.32
N LYS A 296 -15.58 -0.91 16.74
CA LYS A 296 -15.69 -0.48 18.14
C LYS A 296 -15.94 -1.66 19.09
N ASN A 297 -16.90 -2.51 18.76
CA ASN A 297 -17.27 -3.63 19.62
C ASN A 297 -16.19 -4.70 19.72
N LYS A 298 -15.52 -4.99 18.60
CA LYS A 298 -14.53 -6.07 18.53
C LYS A 298 -13.19 -5.66 19.15
N HIS A 299 -12.74 -4.43 18.92
CA HIS A 299 -11.39 -3.98 19.28
C HIS A 299 -11.36 -2.99 20.44
N GLY A 300 -12.50 -2.64 21.01
CA GLY A 300 -12.58 -1.70 22.14
C GLY A 300 -12.15 -0.27 21.77
N ILE A 301 -12.18 0.09 20.48
CA ILE A 301 -11.87 1.43 19.99
C ILE A 301 -13.02 2.36 20.40
N THR A 302 -12.69 3.52 20.93
CA THR A 302 -13.70 4.49 21.37
C THR A 302 -14.53 5.01 20.19
N HIS A 303 -15.76 5.47 20.48
CA HIS A 303 -16.61 6.07 19.45
C HIS A 303 -15.95 7.26 18.78
N GLU A 304 -15.34 8.14 19.59
CA GLU A 304 -14.67 9.35 19.12
C GLU A 304 -13.48 9.05 18.20
N GLU A 305 -12.63 8.09 18.57
CA GLU A 305 -11.49 7.66 17.74
C GLU A 305 -11.94 7.09 16.41
N GLN A 306 -12.97 6.22 16.42
CA GLN A 306 -13.47 5.62 15.19
C GLN A 306 -14.18 6.64 14.30
N GLU A 307 -14.96 7.57 14.87
CA GLU A 307 -15.60 8.64 14.12
C GLU A 307 -14.56 9.58 13.48
N LYS A 308 -13.54 9.98 14.23
CA LYS A 308 -12.42 10.76 13.70
C LYS A 308 -11.73 10.04 12.53
N TYR A 309 -11.51 8.73 12.68
CA TYR A 309 -10.91 7.92 11.61
C TYR A 309 -11.81 7.87 10.36
N VAL A 310 -13.10 7.61 10.51
CA VAL A 310 -14.09 7.61 9.41
C VAL A 310 -14.09 8.97 8.69
N ASN A 311 -14.14 10.08 9.44
CA ASN A 311 -14.12 11.42 8.85
C ASN A 311 -12.83 11.69 8.07
N THR A 312 -11.69 11.24 8.60
CA THR A 312 -10.40 11.31 7.89
C THR A 312 -10.47 10.53 6.57
N ILE A 313 -10.99 9.30 6.58
CA ILE A 313 -11.09 8.46 5.39
C ILE A 313 -12.02 9.06 4.33
N VAL A 314 -13.19 9.56 4.74
CA VAL A 314 -14.11 10.24 3.82
C VAL A 314 -13.46 11.46 3.18
N SER A 315 -12.73 12.26 3.96
CA SER A 315 -11.97 13.40 3.42
C SER A 315 -10.90 12.97 2.42
N ARG A 316 -10.14 11.91 2.72
CA ARG A 316 -9.09 11.36 1.85
C ARG A 316 -9.63 10.93 0.49
N ILE A 317 -10.68 10.08 0.46
CA ILE A 317 -11.24 9.57 -0.79
C ILE A 317 -12.02 10.63 -1.59
N SER A 318 -12.40 11.74 -0.94
CA SER A 318 -13.03 12.90 -1.59
C SER A 318 -12.03 13.92 -2.12
N ASN A 319 -10.72 13.69 -1.95
CA ASN A 319 -9.70 14.66 -2.35
C ASN A 319 -9.58 14.75 -3.88
N PRO A 320 -9.90 15.90 -4.52
CA PRO A 320 -9.88 16.06 -5.97
C PRO A 320 -8.46 16.04 -6.56
N HIS A 321 -7.42 16.22 -5.73
CA HIS A 321 -6.03 16.16 -6.17
C HIS A 321 -5.51 14.72 -6.31
N LEU A 322 -6.26 13.73 -5.82
CA LEU A 322 -5.98 12.31 -6.00
C LEU A 322 -6.87 11.79 -7.13
N GLU A 323 -6.36 11.85 -8.36
CA GLU A 323 -7.09 11.38 -9.55
C GLU A 323 -7.19 9.84 -9.58
N ASP A 324 -7.92 9.28 -8.60
CA ASP A 324 -8.15 7.85 -8.54
C ASP A 324 -9.42 7.47 -9.30
N VAL A 325 -9.31 6.49 -10.21
CA VAL A 325 -10.41 6.13 -11.10
C VAL A 325 -11.22 4.93 -10.59
N CYS A 326 -12.54 5.01 -10.71
CA CYS A 326 -13.46 3.96 -10.24
C CYS A 326 -13.12 2.57 -10.80
N VAL A 327 -12.76 2.48 -12.09
CA VAL A 327 -12.37 1.21 -12.72
C VAL A 327 -11.15 0.60 -12.05
N ARG A 328 -10.11 1.40 -11.74
CA ARG A 328 -8.89 0.91 -11.07
C ARG A 328 -9.19 0.40 -9.66
N VAL A 329 -9.96 1.17 -8.89
CA VAL A 329 -10.33 0.82 -7.52
C VAL A 329 -11.27 -0.38 -7.49
N GLY A 330 -12.17 -0.52 -8.47
CA GLY A 330 -13.12 -1.63 -8.62
C GLY A 330 -12.47 -2.97 -8.99
N ARG A 331 -11.24 -2.99 -9.56
CA ARG A 331 -10.57 -4.22 -10.02
C ARG A 331 -10.54 -5.34 -8.99
N ALA A 332 -10.46 -6.57 -9.46
CA ALA A 332 -10.43 -7.79 -8.67
C ALA A 332 -11.71 -7.98 -7.81
N PRO A 333 -12.92 -8.01 -8.42
CA PRO A 333 -14.17 -8.12 -7.69
C PRO A 333 -14.34 -9.48 -6.99
N LEU A 334 -13.82 -10.58 -7.54
CA LEU A 334 -13.88 -11.91 -6.90
C LEU A 334 -13.20 -11.90 -5.53
N ARG A 335 -11.97 -11.39 -5.49
CA ARG A 335 -11.26 -11.23 -4.23
C ARG A 335 -12.04 -10.35 -3.24
N LYS A 336 -12.57 -9.20 -3.68
CA LYS A 336 -13.26 -8.23 -2.82
C LYS A 336 -14.60 -8.73 -2.28
N LEU A 337 -15.24 -9.70 -2.94
CA LEU A 337 -16.45 -10.38 -2.49
C LEU A 337 -16.16 -11.56 -1.55
N GLY A 338 -14.89 -11.92 -1.36
CA GLY A 338 -14.49 -13.08 -0.53
C GLY A 338 -14.89 -12.96 0.95
N ARG A 339 -14.97 -14.11 1.63
CA ARG A 339 -15.48 -14.27 3.02
C ARG A 339 -14.81 -13.36 4.05
N LYS A 340 -13.51 -13.08 3.90
CA LYS A 340 -12.71 -12.28 4.85
C LYS A 340 -12.46 -10.85 4.37
N GLU A 341 -13.04 -10.49 3.23
CA GLU A 341 -12.80 -9.21 2.58
C GLU A 341 -13.82 -8.14 3.01
N ARG A 342 -13.62 -6.93 2.49
CA ARG A 342 -14.17 -5.64 2.91
C ARG A 342 -15.70 -5.51 2.95
N PHE A 343 -16.44 -6.37 2.25
CA PHE A 343 -17.89 -6.38 2.28
C PHE A 343 -18.43 -7.57 3.08
N ILE A 344 -18.11 -8.78 2.66
CA ILE A 344 -18.62 -10.00 3.29
C ILE A 344 -18.00 -10.22 4.66
N GLY A 345 -16.73 -9.84 4.87
CA GLY A 345 -16.06 -9.96 6.16
C GLY A 345 -16.79 -9.26 7.30
N PRO A 346 -17.00 -7.95 7.24
CA PRO A 346 -17.73 -7.22 8.27
C PRO A 346 -19.23 -7.57 8.29
N ALA A 347 -19.88 -7.74 7.11
CA ALA A 347 -21.29 -8.07 7.06
C ALA A 347 -21.62 -9.42 7.72
N ALA A 348 -20.75 -10.42 7.58
CA ALA A 348 -20.93 -11.73 8.20
C ALA A 348 -20.80 -11.64 9.72
N GLN A 349 -19.76 -10.97 10.23
CA GLN A 349 -19.58 -10.78 11.67
C GLN A 349 -20.76 -10.01 12.29
N LEU A 350 -21.23 -8.94 11.64
CA LEU A 350 -22.42 -8.19 12.10
C LEU A 350 -23.68 -9.02 12.05
N ALA A 351 -23.90 -9.83 11.01
CA ALA A 351 -25.07 -10.70 10.89
C ALA A 351 -25.07 -11.81 11.96
N GLU A 352 -23.91 -12.36 12.31
CA GLU A 352 -23.71 -13.31 13.41
C GLU A 352 -24.10 -12.67 14.77
N MET A 353 -23.89 -11.35 14.91
CA MET A 353 -24.27 -10.57 16.09
C MET A 353 -25.74 -10.08 16.03
N GLY A 354 -26.46 -10.33 14.96
CA GLY A 354 -27.87 -9.94 14.78
C GLY A 354 -28.11 -8.51 14.30
N TYR A 355 -27.06 -7.81 13.81
CA TYR A 355 -27.18 -6.45 13.30
C TYR A 355 -27.64 -6.41 11.84
N ASP A 356 -28.21 -5.25 11.44
CA ASP A 356 -28.49 -4.97 10.04
C ASP A 356 -27.20 -4.66 9.26
N VAL A 357 -27.17 -5.04 7.98
CA VAL A 357 -26.04 -4.90 7.07
C VAL A 357 -26.47 -4.46 5.68
N SER A 358 -27.53 -3.69 5.61
CA SER A 358 -28.18 -3.29 4.35
C SER A 358 -27.29 -2.47 3.45
N ALA A 359 -26.46 -1.59 4.03
CA ALA A 359 -25.54 -0.74 3.27
C ALA A 359 -24.34 -1.55 2.72
N LEU A 360 -23.74 -2.43 3.52
CA LEU A 360 -22.69 -3.35 3.03
C LEU A 360 -23.23 -4.24 1.90
N LEU A 361 -24.47 -4.72 2.01
CA LEU A 361 -25.11 -5.48 0.94
C LEU A 361 -25.41 -4.66 -0.31
N GLY A 362 -25.62 -3.34 -0.19
CA GLY A 362 -25.65 -2.42 -1.32
C GLY A 362 -24.30 -2.43 -2.08
N GLY A 363 -23.20 -2.34 -1.34
CA GLY A 363 -21.84 -2.46 -1.90
C GLY A 363 -21.60 -3.82 -2.58
N VAL A 364 -22.08 -4.92 -1.96
CA VAL A 364 -22.03 -6.28 -2.56
C VAL A 364 -22.80 -6.32 -3.88
N GLU A 365 -24.03 -5.77 -3.93
CA GLU A 365 -24.83 -5.72 -5.16
C GLU A 365 -24.11 -4.98 -6.28
N MET A 366 -23.51 -3.82 -5.99
CA MET A 366 -22.79 -3.05 -7.01
C MET A 366 -21.49 -3.75 -7.43
N ALA A 367 -20.80 -4.45 -6.52
CA ALA A 367 -19.65 -5.27 -6.85
C ALA A 367 -20.01 -6.45 -7.78
N LEU A 368 -21.17 -7.12 -7.54
CA LEU A 368 -21.68 -8.18 -8.41
C LEU A 368 -22.03 -7.67 -9.83
N ARG A 369 -22.30 -6.39 -10.00
CA ARG A 369 -22.58 -5.74 -11.29
C ARG A 369 -21.29 -5.32 -12.03
N PHE A 370 -20.14 -5.33 -11.39
CA PHE A 370 -18.85 -4.98 -11.98
C PHE A 370 -18.29 -6.13 -12.81
N GLN A 371 -18.81 -6.31 -14.01
CA GLN A 371 -18.59 -7.47 -14.86
C GLN A 371 -18.10 -7.07 -16.25
N ASN A 372 -17.26 -7.94 -16.86
CA ASN A 372 -16.69 -7.77 -18.22
C ASN A 372 -15.98 -6.41 -18.38
N VAL A 373 -15.26 -5.97 -17.36
CA VAL A 373 -14.49 -4.73 -17.39
C VAL A 373 -13.18 -4.99 -18.13
N GLU A 374 -12.86 -4.14 -19.09
CA GLU A 374 -11.65 -4.27 -19.90
C GLU A 374 -10.39 -4.27 -19.00
N GLY A 375 -9.52 -5.26 -19.24
CA GLY A 375 -8.27 -5.39 -18.46
C GLY A 375 -8.43 -5.96 -17.04
N ASP A 376 -9.62 -6.50 -16.69
CA ASP A 376 -9.86 -7.15 -15.40
C ASP A 376 -10.42 -8.57 -15.59
N GLU A 377 -9.54 -9.57 -15.57
CA GLU A 377 -9.89 -10.99 -15.74
C GLU A 377 -10.87 -11.49 -14.67
N GLU A 378 -10.77 -11.00 -13.43
CA GLU A 378 -11.70 -11.40 -12.36
C GLU A 378 -13.13 -10.91 -12.63
N SER A 379 -13.30 -9.76 -13.26
CA SER A 379 -14.62 -9.26 -13.66
C SER A 379 -15.25 -10.08 -14.78
N VAL A 380 -14.42 -10.67 -15.66
CA VAL A 380 -14.85 -11.60 -16.71
C VAL A 380 -15.28 -12.94 -16.09
N GLU A 381 -14.49 -13.47 -15.15
CA GLU A 381 -14.85 -14.71 -14.46
C GLU A 381 -16.08 -14.51 -13.56
N LEU A 382 -16.23 -13.34 -12.91
CA LEU A 382 -17.46 -12.98 -12.19
C LEU A 382 -18.67 -13.04 -13.11
N ALA A 383 -18.58 -12.48 -14.31
CA ALA A 383 -19.66 -12.53 -15.31
C ALA A 383 -20.05 -13.95 -15.69
N LYS A 384 -19.06 -14.83 -15.84
CA LYS A 384 -19.25 -16.25 -16.15
C LYS A 384 -19.93 -16.99 -14.99
N ILE A 385 -19.48 -16.82 -13.75
CA ILE A 385 -20.10 -17.41 -12.56
C ILE A 385 -21.56 -16.95 -12.46
N MET A 386 -21.83 -15.63 -12.57
CA MET A 386 -23.14 -15.04 -12.47
C MET A 386 -24.11 -15.48 -13.58
N SER A 387 -23.62 -15.93 -14.73
CA SER A 387 -24.45 -16.39 -15.85
C SER A 387 -24.66 -17.91 -15.88
N SER A 388 -23.71 -18.69 -15.37
CA SER A 388 -23.72 -20.16 -15.53
C SER A 388 -24.15 -20.91 -14.28
N LYS A 389 -24.07 -20.30 -13.08
CA LYS A 389 -24.38 -20.94 -11.80
C LYS A 389 -25.74 -20.52 -11.26
N SER A 390 -26.38 -21.37 -10.46
CA SER A 390 -27.52 -20.98 -9.64
C SER A 390 -27.09 -19.88 -8.65
N ALA A 391 -28.05 -19.11 -8.17
CA ALA A 391 -27.75 -18.04 -7.21
C ALA A 391 -27.14 -18.60 -5.91
N GLU A 392 -27.58 -19.76 -5.43
CA GLU A 392 -27.00 -20.40 -4.24
C GLU A 392 -25.53 -20.82 -4.43
N GLU A 393 -25.21 -21.46 -5.57
CA GLU A 393 -23.85 -21.84 -5.91
C GLU A 393 -22.94 -20.60 -6.06
N ALA A 394 -23.46 -19.52 -6.66
CA ALA A 394 -22.72 -18.27 -6.79
C ALA A 394 -22.41 -17.64 -5.41
N VAL A 395 -23.36 -17.64 -4.47
CA VAL A 395 -23.10 -17.16 -3.10
C VAL A 395 -22.01 -17.95 -2.41
N THR A 396 -22.08 -19.28 -2.47
CA THR A 396 -21.06 -20.11 -1.82
C THR A 396 -19.68 -19.90 -2.44
N GLU A 397 -19.60 -19.84 -3.76
CA GLU A 397 -18.32 -19.70 -4.48
C GLU A 397 -17.69 -18.31 -4.35
N LEU A 398 -18.50 -17.26 -4.52
CA LEU A 398 -18.02 -15.88 -4.49
C LEU A 398 -17.75 -15.37 -3.07
N CYS A 399 -18.65 -15.73 -2.14
CA CYS A 399 -18.67 -15.14 -0.79
C CYS A 399 -18.16 -16.12 0.29
N GLY A 400 -17.97 -17.40 -0.03
CA GLY A 400 -17.56 -18.40 0.95
C GLY A 400 -18.54 -18.53 2.11
N LEU A 401 -19.84 -18.39 1.84
CA LEU A 401 -20.91 -18.51 2.83
C LEU A 401 -21.60 -19.85 2.72
N GLU A 402 -21.76 -20.54 3.84
CA GLU A 402 -22.58 -21.77 3.93
C GLU A 402 -24.06 -21.41 4.04
N LYS A 403 -24.94 -22.35 3.64
CA LYS A 403 -26.40 -22.11 3.56
C LYS A 403 -27.06 -21.78 4.90
N ASP A 404 -26.52 -22.25 5.99
CA ASP A 404 -26.99 -22.01 7.36
C ASP A 404 -26.48 -20.69 7.97
N HIS A 405 -25.54 -20.04 7.32
CA HIS A 405 -25.00 -18.77 7.81
C HIS A 405 -26.08 -17.64 7.78
N PRO A 406 -26.21 -16.81 8.86
CA PRO A 406 -27.23 -15.75 8.95
C PRO A 406 -27.26 -14.77 7.76
N LEU A 407 -26.09 -14.52 7.15
CA LEU A 407 -25.95 -13.62 6.02
C LEU A 407 -26.36 -14.26 4.68
N PHE A 408 -26.36 -15.61 4.57
CA PHE A 408 -26.52 -16.30 3.29
C PHE A 408 -27.78 -15.86 2.50
N LYS A 409 -28.95 -15.88 3.13
CA LYS A 409 -30.21 -15.51 2.47
C LYS A 409 -30.23 -14.04 2.01
N LYS A 410 -29.59 -13.15 2.75
CA LYS A 410 -29.50 -11.73 2.40
C LYS A 410 -28.63 -11.50 1.16
N VAL A 411 -27.48 -12.20 1.06
CA VAL A 411 -26.60 -12.17 -0.12
C VAL A 411 -27.27 -12.88 -1.30
N LEU A 412 -27.93 -14.02 -1.09
CA LEU A 412 -28.69 -14.75 -2.11
C LEU A 412 -29.69 -13.84 -2.82
N HIS A 413 -30.44 -13.04 -2.06
CA HIS A 413 -31.39 -12.09 -2.64
C HIS A 413 -30.69 -11.05 -3.58
N ARG A 414 -29.47 -10.58 -3.20
CA ARG A 414 -28.71 -9.65 -4.06
C ARG A 414 -28.21 -10.34 -5.33
N VAL A 415 -27.73 -11.58 -5.23
CA VAL A 415 -27.31 -12.35 -6.41
C VAL A 415 -28.50 -12.61 -7.35
N GLU A 416 -29.64 -13.07 -6.84
CA GLU A 416 -30.86 -13.28 -7.63
C GLU A 416 -31.32 -12.02 -8.36
N LYS A 417 -31.29 -10.87 -7.68
CA LYS A 417 -31.63 -9.58 -8.27
C LYS A 417 -30.74 -9.24 -9.46
N VAL A 418 -29.41 -9.35 -9.29
CA VAL A 418 -28.45 -9.07 -10.36
C VAL A 418 -28.58 -10.05 -11.52
N GLN A 419 -28.84 -11.34 -11.26
CA GLN A 419 -29.08 -12.34 -12.31
C GLN A 419 -30.38 -12.08 -13.08
N LYS A 420 -31.44 -11.61 -12.40
CA LYS A 420 -32.73 -11.27 -13.06
C LYS A 420 -32.60 -10.03 -13.94
N ASP A 421 -31.96 -8.99 -13.47
CA ASP A 421 -31.76 -7.76 -14.23
C ASP A 421 -31.05 -8.00 -15.58
N LYS A 422 -30.09 -8.96 -15.61
CA LYS A 422 -29.42 -9.36 -16.84
C LYS A 422 -30.31 -10.11 -17.82
N LYS A 423 -31.26 -10.92 -17.35
CA LYS A 423 -32.15 -11.70 -18.22
C LYS A 423 -33.17 -10.80 -18.94
N HIS A 424 -33.43 -9.60 -18.43
CA HIS A 424 -34.42 -8.69 -19.02
C HIS A 424 -33.81 -7.58 -19.88
N GLY A 425 -32.46 -7.53 -20.03
CA GLY A 425 -31.77 -6.49 -20.77
C GLY A 425 -31.81 -5.12 -20.07
N PRO A 426 -31.01 -4.14 -20.49
CA PRO A 426 -31.19 -2.78 -19.98
C PRO A 426 -32.57 -2.31 -20.47
N SER A 427 -33.46 -1.94 -19.53
CA SER A 427 -34.67 -1.20 -19.87
C SER A 427 -34.24 0.10 -20.56
N SER A 428 -34.48 0.17 -21.83
CA SER A 428 -34.25 1.29 -22.76
C SER A 428 -34.79 2.60 -22.21
#